data_2baab2f635ec73c06e230ce1b6996a1a
#
_entry.id   2baab2f635ec73c06e230ce1b6996a1a
#
_cell.length_a   1.000
_cell.length_b   1.000
_cell.length_c   1.000
_cell.angle_alpha   90.00
_cell.angle_beta   90.00
_cell.angle_gamma   90.00
#
_symmetry.space_group_name_H-M   'P 1'
#
loop_
_entity.id
_entity.type
_entity.pdbx_description
1 polymer ?
#
loop_
_entity_poly.entity_id
_entity_poly.type
_entity_poly.pdbx_seq_one_letter_code
_entity_poly.pdbx_strand_id
1 'polypeptide(L)'
;KRHDDNLMTYLRETKLEYKLELVNNFSIMAGISHERQEATKYAPFVDGCNIPYSHYNQSLINLKMRYAPGEKFYQTRENRVQINKDAPIFELRHIYSPKGFLGNMFEINKTELSAQKRFWFSAFGYSDIILKGGHVWSKSPYLNLLLPNANLSYTIQPETFSLMNPLEFINDSYFSWDITYWANGAIFNYIPLLNKLKLRETFSFRG
;
A
#
# COMPACT_ATOMS: atom_id res chain seq x y z
N LYS A 1 20.19 -2.57 19.69
CA LYS A 1 20.69 -1.30 19.13
C LYS A 1 19.64 -0.83 18.13
N ARG A 2 19.05 0.33 18.41
CA ARG A 2 18.18 1.02 17.45
C ARG A 2 19.08 1.46 16.31
N HIS A 3 18.87 0.97 15.11
CA HIS A 3 19.52 1.52 13.92
C HIS A 3 18.99 2.94 13.76
N ASP A 4 19.87 3.92 13.72
CA ASP A 4 19.51 5.27 13.30
C ASP A 4 19.11 5.17 11.83
N ASP A 5 17.84 5.41 11.57
CA ASP A 5 17.31 5.38 10.22
C ASP A 5 17.67 6.70 9.53
N ASN A 6 18.84 6.71 8.89
CA ASN A 6 19.43 7.90 8.28
C ASN A 6 18.81 8.24 6.91
N LEU A 7 17.83 7.45 6.43
CA LEU A 7 17.21 7.62 5.12
C LEU A 7 15.91 8.43 5.16
N MET A 8 15.73 9.25 6.21
CA MET A 8 14.54 10.11 6.35
C MET A 8 14.70 11.43 5.61
N THR A 9 13.63 11.86 4.96
CA THR A 9 13.45 13.20 4.38
C THR A 9 12.33 13.93 5.12
N TYR A 10 12.31 15.26 5.09
CA TYR A 10 11.20 16.03 5.63
C TYR A 10 10.16 16.24 4.53
N LEU A 11 8.93 15.87 4.81
CA LEU A 11 7.79 16.08 3.92
C LEU A 11 6.81 17.04 4.57
N ARG A 12 6.49 18.13 3.86
CA ARG A 12 5.36 19.02 4.18
C ARG A 12 4.31 18.84 3.10
N GLU A 13 3.13 18.38 3.48
CA GLU A 13 2.02 18.11 2.57
C GLU A 13 0.81 18.97 2.93
N THR A 14 0.18 19.54 1.90
CA THR A 14 -1.16 20.15 1.98
C THR A 14 -2.04 19.40 0.99
N LYS A 15 -3.13 18.81 1.48
CA LYS A 15 -3.97 17.92 0.71
C LYS A 15 -5.44 18.31 0.80
N LEU A 16 -6.12 18.28 -0.33
CA LEU A 16 -7.58 18.42 -0.45
C LEU A 16 -8.12 17.20 -1.20
N GLU A 17 -9.04 16.48 -0.59
CA GLU A 17 -9.65 15.30 -1.18
C GLU A 17 -11.17 15.39 -1.11
N TYR A 18 -11.81 14.93 -2.18
CA TYR A 18 -13.24 14.74 -2.27
C TYR A 18 -13.55 13.28 -2.57
N LYS A 19 -14.36 12.64 -1.74
CA LYS A 19 -14.79 11.25 -1.91
C LYS A 19 -16.27 11.20 -2.22
N LEU A 20 -16.61 10.52 -3.31
CA LEU A 20 -17.97 10.23 -3.73
C LEU A 20 -18.21 8.72 -3.65
N GLU A 21 -19.23 8.33 -2.92
CA GLU A 21 -19.70 6.95 -2.87
C GLU A 21 -20.94 6.80 -3.73
N LEU A 22 -20.87 5.90 -4.70
CA LEU A 22 -21.95 5.61 -5.63
C LEU A 22 -22.70 4.34 -5.21
N VAL A 23 -23.85 4.12 -5.84
CA VAL A 23 -24.61 2.89 -5.71
C VAL A 23 -23.74 1.69 -6.13
N ASN A 24 -23.99 0.50 -5.59
CA ASN A 24 -23.25 -0.74 -5.89
C ASN A 24 -21.80 -0.80 -5.33
N ASN A 25 -21.54 -0.12 -4.23
CA ASN A 25 -20.22 -0.15 -3.58
C ASN A 25 -19.07 0.29 -4.49
N PHE A 26 -19.34 1.19 -5.41
CA PHE A 26 -18.33 1.88 -6.18
C PHE A 26 -18.06 3.24 -5.55
N SER A 27 -16.79 3.58 -5.34
CA SER A 27 -16.40 4.89 -4.83
C SER A 27 -15.28 5.49 -5.65
N ILE A 28 -15.34 6.80 -5.83
CA ILE A 28 -14.32 7.59 -6.50
C ILE A 28 -13.83 8.62 -5.49
N MET A 29 -12.53 8.76 -5.38
CA MET A 29 -11.87 9.81 -4.61
C MET A 29 -10.95 10.57 -5.55
N ALA A 30 -11.17 11.86 -5.67
CA ALA A 30 -10.31 12.78 -6.40
C ALA A 30 -9.71 13.78 -5.41
N GLY A 31 -8.44 14.09 -5.57
CA GLY A 31 -7.74 15.00 -4.68
C GLY A 31 -6.59 15.71 -5.36
N ILE A 32 -6.19 16.82 -4.76
CA ILE A 32 -4.99 17.58 -5.12
C ILE A 32 -4.15 17.66 -3.86
N SER A 33 -2.87 17.35 -3.97
CA SER A 33 -1.90 17.56 -2.90
C SER A 33 -0.75 18.42 -3.40
N HIS A 34 -0.25 19.27 -2.53
CA HIS A 34 0.98 20.02 -2.74
C HIS A 34 1.99 19.60 -1.69
N GLU A 35 3.09 19.07 -2.15
CA GLU A 35 4.14 18.50 -1.32
C GLU A 35 5.43 19.30 -1.49
N ARG A 36 6.09 19.58 -0.37
CA ARG A 36 7.45 20.07 -0.35
C ARG A 36 8.30 19.03 0.38
N GLN A 37 9.26 18.48 -0.34
CA GLN A 37 10.23 17.56 0.22
C GLN A 37 11.56 18.24 0.40
N GLU A 38 12.17 18.09 1.58
CA GLU A 38 13.46 18.68 1.93
C GLU A 38 14.50 17.58 2.10
N ALA A 39 15.66 17.79 1.46
CA ALA A 39 16.80 16.88 1.57
C ALA A 39 17.37 16.91 2.97
N THR A 40 17.92 15.78 3.41
CA THR A 40 18.69 15.69 4.63
C THR A 40 20.16 15.40 4.32
N LYS A 41 21.03 15.53 5.30
CA LYS A 41 22.46 15.19 5.16
C LYS A 41 22.68 13.75 4.66
N TYR A 42 21.77 12.85 5.02
CA TYR A 42 21.88 11.42 4.72
C TYR A 42 21.11 10.98 3.48
N ALA A 43 20.15 11.79 3.04
CA ALA A 43 19.37 11.57 1.83
C ALA A 43 19.40 12.84 0.96
N PRO A 44 20.55 13.17 0.34
CA PRO A 44 20.68 14.35 -0.51
C PRO A 44 19.90 14.15 -1.82
N PHE A 45 19.32 15.22 -2.32
CA PHE A 45 18.73 15.23 -3.66
C PHE A 45 19.77 15.72 -4.66
N VAL A 46 19.93 14.97 -5.74
CA VAL A 46 20.81 15.32 -6.84
C VAL A 46 20.06 15.18 -8.16
N ASP A 47 20.32 16.06 -9.11
CA ASP A 47 19.79 15.93 -10.46
C ASP A 47 20.65 15.00 -11.32
N GLY A 48 20.25 14.80 -12.60
CA GLY A 48 21.00 13.98 -13.55
C GLY A 48 22.41 14.49 -13.88
N CYS A 49 22.72 15.74 -13.50
CA CYS A 49 24.04 16.37 -13.63
C CYS A 49 24.84 16.37 -12.32
N ASN A 50 24.36 15.66 -11.31
CA ASN A 50 24.98 15.56 -9.98
C ASN A 50 24.97 16.89 -9.18
N ILE A 51 24.07 17.83 -9.52
CA ILE A 51 23.91 19.08 -8.83
C ILE A 51 22.97 18.88 -7.64
N PRO A 52 23.40 19.16 -6.39
CA PRO A 52 22.55 18.99 -5.23
C PRO A 52 21.51 20.10 -5.13
N TYR A 53 20.29 19.76 -4.72
CA TYR A 53 19.23 20.71 -4.38
C TYR A 53 18.66 20.40 -2.98
N SER A 54 18.31 21.48 -2.27
CA SER A 54 17.89 21.38 -0.85
C SER A 54 16.46 20.89 -0.69
N HIS A 55 15.61 21.19 -1.65
CA HIS A 55 14.19 20.81 -1.63
C HIS A 55 13.62 20.80 -3.04
N TYR A 56 12.49 20.10 -3.22
CA TYR A 56 11.65 20.25 -4.40
C TYR A 56 10.17 20.33 -4.02
N ASN A 57 9.41 21.02 -4.84
CA ASN A 57 7.97 21.13 -4.71
C ASN A 57 7.30 20.22 -5.74
N GLN A 58 6.21 19.59 -5.33
CA GLN A 58 5.43 18.70 -6.19
C GLN A 58 3.94 18.89 -5.92
N SER A 59 3.17 19.15 -6.97
CA SER A 59 1.71 19.20 -6.91
C SER A 59 1.16 17.99 -7.63
N LEU A 60 0.41 17.16 -6.92
CA LEU A 60 -0.09 15.87 -7.38
C LEU A 60 -1.61 15.95 -7.54
N ILE A 61 -2.10 15.38 -8.62
CA ILE A 61 -3.52 15.08 -8.82
C ILE A 61 -3.69 13.58 -8.55
N ASN A 62 -4.50 13.25 -7.56
CA ASN A 62 -4.75 11.88 -7.14
C ASN A 62 -6.16 11.46 -7.54
N LEU A 63 -6.27 10.32 -8.20
CA LEU A 63 -7.54 9.65 -8.49
C LEU A 63 -7.49 8.25 -7.90
N LYS A 64 -8.43 7.93 -7.02
CA LYS A 64 -8.59 6.58 -6.48
C LYS A 64 -10.01 6.11 -6.77
N MET A 65 -10.13 4.95 -7.40
CA MET A 65 -11.38 4.26 -7.64
C MET A 65 -11.37 2.96 -6.83
N ARG A 66 -12.48 2.65 -6.17
CA ARG A 66 -12.66 1.41 -5.44
C ARG A 66 -14.00 0.79 -5.80
N TYR A 67 -13.97 -0.48 -6.16
CA TYR A 67 -15.15 -1.27 -6.48
C TYR A 67 -15.17 -2.54 -5.63
N ALA A 68 -16.22 -2.72 -4.85
CA ALA A 68 -16.35 -3.86 -3.94
C ALA A 68 -17.75 -4.49 -4.05
N PRO A 69 -18.03 -5.21 -5.14
CA PRO A 69 -19.35 -5.76 -5.38
C PRO A 69 -19.78 -6.72 -4.27
N GLY A 70 -21.00 -6.53 -3.78
CA GLY A 70 -21.56 -7.36 -2.72
C GLY A 70 -21.05 -7.07 -1.32
N GLU A 71 -20.23 -6.04 -1.13
CA GLU A 71 -19.80 -5.60 0.20
C GLU A 71 -20.98 -5.07 1.01
N LYS A 72 -21.10 -5.53 2.25
CA LYS A 72 -22.16 -5.14 3.18
C LYS A 72 -21.57 -4.43 4.37
N PHE A 73 -22.23 -3.36 4.79
CA PHE A 73 -21.80 -2.56 5.94
C PHE A 73 -22.90 -2.49 7.00
N TYR A 74 -22.45 -2.44 8.23
CA TYR A 74 -23.26 -2.01 9.35
C TYR A 74 -22.88 -0.55 9.66
N GLN A 75 -23.85 0.35 9.53
CA GLN A 75 -23.66 1.77 9.79
C GLN A 75 -24.16 2.09 11.18
N THR A 76 -23.26 2.49 12.07
CA THR A 76 -23.61 3.15 13.33
C THR A 76 -23.60 4.67 13.12
N ARG A 77 -23.96 5.41 14.16
CA ARG A 77 -23.93 6.88 14.12
C ARG A 77 -22.53 7.45 13.82
N GLU A 78 -21.49 6.76 14.28
CA GLU A 78 -20.10 7.24 14.22
C GLU A 78 -19.20 6.40 13.31
N ASN A 79 -19.54 5.12 13.13
CA ASN A 79 -18.65 4.18 12.43
C ASN A 79 -19.41 3.36 11.38
N ARG A 80 -18.71 3.06 10.30
CA ARG A 80 -19.14 2.12 9.26
C ARG A 80 -18.25 0.89 9.32
N VAL A 81 -18.82 -0.26 9.67
CA VAL A 81 -18.10 -1.52 9.83
C VAL A 81 -18.50 -2.50 8.74
N GLN A 82 -17.52 -3.05 8.05
CA GLN A 82 -17.74 -4.08 7.05
C GLN A 82 -18.19 -5.38 7.72
N ILE A 83 -19.33 -5.94 7.28
CA ILE A 83 -19.92 -7.16 7.83
C ILE A 83 -19.32 -8.39 7.15
N ASN A 84 -19.28 -8.39 5.81
CA ASN A 84 -18.75 -9.49 5.03
C ASN A 84 -17.34 -9.16 4.51
N LYS A 85 -16.39 -10.04 4.83
CA LYS A 85 -14.98 -9.90 4.42
C LYS A 85 -14.64 -10.70 3.17
N ASP A 86 -15.61 -11.39 2.57
CA ASP A 86 -15.46 -12.24 1.39
C ASP A 86 -15.78 -11.52 0.07
N ALA A 87 -16.36 -10.32 0.15
CA ALA A 87 -16.55 -9.49 -1.03
C ALA A 87 -15.21 -9.15 -1.68
N PRO A 88 -15.08 -9.32 -3.02
CA PRO A 88 -13.86 -8.89 -3.70
C PRO A 88 -13.75 -7.38 -3.67
N ILE A 89 -12.52 -6.89 -3.54
CA ILE A 89 -12.22 -5.46 -3.53
C ILE A 89 -11.21 -5.19 -4.64
N PHE A 90 -11.55 -4.30 -5.55
CA PHE A 90 -10.69 -3.82 -6.61
C PHE A 90 -10.41 -2.35 -6.38
N GLU A 91 -9.15 -1.96 -6.40
CA GLU A 91 -8.74 -0.57 -6.29
C GLU A 91 -7.82 -0.20 -7.45
N LEU A 92 -8.08 0.96 -8.04
CA LEU A 92 -7.21 1.63 -9.00
C LEU A 92 -6.80 2.97 -8.40
N ARG A 93 -5.52 3.23 -8.36
CA ARG A 93 -4.96 4.53 -7.97
C ARG A 93 -4.14 5.07 -9.13
N HIS A 94 -4.41 6.31 -9.50
CA HIS A 94 -3.64 7.02 -10.52
C HIS A 94 -3.18 8.36 -9.95
N ILE A 95 -1.90 8.63 -10.08
CA ILE A 95 -1.27 9.87 -9.64
C ILE A 95 -0.68 10.55 -10.87
N TYR A 96 -1.09 11.79 -11.08
CA TYR A 96 -0.60 12.59 -12.18
C TYR A 96 -0.09 13.94 -11.69
N SER A 97 1.04 14.37 -12.20
CA SER A 97 1.70 15.63 -11.87
C SER A 97 2.46 16.12 -13.09
N PRO A 98 1.89 17.05 -13.88
CA PRO A 98 2.59 17.58 -15.03
C PRO A 98 3.75 18.50 -14.60
N LYS A 99 4.86 18.46 -15.34
CA LYS A 99 6.00 19.34 -15.11
C LYS A 99 5.59 20.81 -15.28
N GLY A 100 6.03 21.64 -14.35
CA GLY A 100 5.74 23.09 -14.35
C GLY A 100 4.41 23.48 -13.72
N PHE A 101 3.50 22.56 -13.45
CA PHE A 101 2.23 22.86 -12.79
C PHE A 101 2.46 23.22 -11.31
N LEU A 102 2.03 24.43 -10.89
CA LEU A 102 2.22 24.97 -9.53
C LEU A 102 3.66 24.83 -9.00
N GLY A 103 4.65 24.97 -9.88
CA GLY A 103 6.06 24.88 -9.50
C GLY A 103 6.65 23.46 -9.49
N ASN A 104 5.98 22.50 -10.10
CA ASN A 104 6.48 21.12 -10.21
C ASN A 104 7.82 21.06 -10.94
N MET A 105 8.81 20.48 -10.30
CA MET A 105 10.12 20.26 -10.91
C MET A 105 10.14 19.02 -11.80
N PHE A 106 9.33 18.00 -11.48
CA PHE A 106 9.29 16.72 -12.16
C PHE A 106 7.88 16.39 -12.65
N GLU A 107 7.83 15.58 -13.70
CA GLU A 107 6.59 14.94 -14.12
C GLU A 107 6.44 13.63 -13.37
N ILE A 108 5.23 13.36 -12.85
CA ILE A 108 4.87 12.07 -12.26
C ILE A 108 3.63 11.56 -12.96
N ASN A 109 3.70 10.34 -13.44
CA ASN A 109 2.56 9.61 -13.98
C ASN A 109 2.68 8.16 -13.49
N LYS A 110 1.85 7.81 -12.50
CA LYS A 110 1.93 6.53 -11.81
C LYS A 110 0.55 5.90 -11.67
N THR A 111 0.45 4.62 -12.00
CA THR A 111 -0.79 3.83 -11.86
C THR A 111 -0.51 2.62 -10.99
N GLU A 112 -1.37 2.37 -10.02
CA GLU A 112 -1.34 1.21 -9.16
C GLU A 112 -2.71 0.52 -9.17
N LEU A 113 -2.70 -0.79 -9.25
CA LEU A 113 -3.88 -1.65 -9.21
C LEU A 113 -3.77 -2.60 -8.04
N SER A 114 -4.86 -2.85 -7.34
CA SER A 114 -4.93 -3.91 -6.36
C SER A 114 -6.24 -4.68 -6.46
N ALA A 115 -6.16 -5.98 -6.19
CA ALA A 115 -7.30 -6.86 -6.11
C ALA A 115 -7.17 -7.71 -4.84
N GLN A 116 -8.21 -7.72 -4.03
CA GLN A 116 -8.23 -8.47 -2.78
C GLN A 116 -9.49 -9.33 -2.72
N LYS A 117 -9.35 -10.57 -2.26
CA LYS A 117 -10.49 -11.46 -2.01
C LYS A 117 -10.19 -12.48 -0.93
N ARG A 118 -11.21 -12.77 -0.11
CA ARG A 118 -11.22 -13.90 0.82
C ARG A 118 -11.94 -15.09 0.21
N PHE A 119 -11.34 -16.27 0.34
CA PHE A 119 -11.91 -17.54 -0.03
C PHE A 119 -12.12 -18.41 1.21
N TRP A 120 -13.34 -18.89 1.40
CA TRP A 120 -13.70 -19.76 2.51
C TRP A 120 -13.62 -21.22 2.10
N PHE A 121 -12.97 -22.04 2.92
CA PHE A 121 -12.83 -23.49 2.70
C PHE A 121 -13.63 -24.30 3.73
N SER A 122 -14.77 -23.79 4.16
CA SER A 122 -15.64 -24.44 5.15
C SER A 122 -14.90 -24.77 6.45
N ALA A 123 -14.81 -26.04 6.83
CA ALA A 123 -14.14 -26.51 8.04
C ALA A 123 -12.62 -26.30 8.04
N PHE A 124 -12.01 -26.07 6.88
CA PHE A 124 -10.56 -25.91 6.73
C PHE A 124 -10.10 -24.45 6.83
N GLY A 125 -11.00 -23.52 7.19
CA GLY A 125 -10.63 -22.12 7.37
C GLY A 125 -10.82 -21.26 6.13
N TYR A 126 -9.92 -20.29 5.90
CA TYR A 126 -10.01 -19.36 4.77
C TYR A 126 -8.63 -18.89 4.31
N SER A 127 -8.59 -18.38 3.09
CA SER A 127 -7.40 -17.73 2.54
C SER A 127 -7.72 -16.31 2.11
N ASP A 128 -6.88 -15.36 2.50
CA ASP A 128 -6.88 -14.00 2.00
C ASP A 128 -5.84 -13.89 0.89
N ILE A 129 -6.26 -13.43 -0.27
CA ILE A 129 -5.40 -13.23 -1.44
C ILE A 129 -5.42 -11.75 -1.77
N ILE A 130 -4.24 -11.14 -1.85
CA ILE A 130 -4.02 -9.76 -2.25
C ILE A 130 -3.03 -9.76 -3.41
N LEU A 131 -3.43 -9.17 -4.53
CA LEU A 131 -2.61 -8.98 -5.71
C LEU A 131 -2.44 -7.47 -5.93
N LYS A 132 -1.22 -7.03 -6.17
CA LYS A 132 -0.94 -5.63 -6.48
C LYS A 132 -0.02 -5.52 -7.68
N GLY A 133 -0.22 -4.50 -8.48
CA GLY A 133 0.66 -4.15 -9.57
C GLY A 133 0.73 -2.64 -9.75
N GLY A 134 1.87 -2.15 -10.16
CA GLY A 134 2.06 -0.73 -10.38
C GLY A 134 3.05 -0.46 -11.50
N HIS A 135 2.88 0.69 -12.13
CA HIS A 135 3.77 1.17 -13.17
C HIS A 135 3.91 2.69 -13.12
N VAL A 136 5.14 3.17 -13.29
CA VAL A 136 5.49 4.59 -13.43
C VAL A 136 5.77 4.89 -14.89
N TRP A 137 4.93 5.69 -15.52
CA TRP A 137 4.98 6.01 -16.95
C TRP A 137 5.96 7.13 -17.28
N SER A 138 6.37 7.92 -16.28
CA SER A 138 7.25 9.08 -16.45
C SER A 138 8.62 8.84 -15.84
N LYS A 139 9.63 9.59 -16.29
CA LYS A 139 10.93 9.63 -15.63
C LYS A 139 10.83 10.51 -14.39
N SER A 140 10.83 9.88 -13.23
CA SER A 140 10.65 10.54 -11.94
C SER A 140 11.86 10.32 -11.03
N PRO A 141 12.11 11.21 -10.04
CA PRO A 141 13.11 10.99 -9.01
C PRO A 141 12.86 9.69 -8.25
N TYR A 142 13.90 9.10 -7.68
CA TYR A 142 13.85 7.80 -7.01
C TYR A 142 12.80 7.74 -5.87
N LEU A 143 12.53 8.86 -5.18
CA LEU A 143 11.51 8.94 -4.13
C LEU A 143 10.07 8.78 -4.64
N ASN A 144 9.82 9.03 -5.92
CA ASN A 144 8.51 8.89 -6.55
C ASN A 144 8.32 7.55 -7.25
N LEU A 145 9.37 6.73 -7.31
CA LEU A 145 9.31 5.38 -7.85
C LEU A 145 8.57 4.42 -6.91
N LEU A 146 8.34 3.22 -7.37
CA LEU A 146 7.64 2.19 -6.62
C LEU A 146 8.63 1.49 -5.69
N LEU A 147 8.37 1.60 -4.39
CA LEU A 147 9.17 1.02 -3.34
C LEU A 147 8.37 -0.09 -2.66
N PRO A 148 8.88 -1.33 -2.58
CA PRO A 148 8.27 -2.36 -1.77
C PRO A 148 8.25 -1.98 -0.29
N ASN A 149 7.20 -2.37 0.42
CA ASN A 149 7.05 -2.06 1.84
C ASN A 149 7.97 -2.97 2.68
N ALA A 150 9.11 -2.46 3.12
CA ALA A 150 9.97 -3.15 4.09
C ALA A 150 9.34 -3.12 5.49
N ASN A 151 9.42 -4.24 6.22
CA ASN A 151 8.97 -4.28 7.60
C ASN A 151 10.02 -3.68 8.53
N LEU A 152 9.74 -2.48 9.05
CA LEU A 152 10.60 -1.79 10.02
C LEU A 152 10.21 -2.07 11.49
N SER A 153 9.22 -2.93 11.71
CA SER A 153 8.68 -3.26 13.03
C SER A 153 9.24 -4.57 13.55
N TYR A 154 9.26 -4.75 14.88
CA TYR A 154 9.56 -6.04 15.51
C TYR A 154 8.46 -7.08 15.30
N THR A 155 7.25 -6.65 14.93
CA THR A 155 6.13 -7.51 14.59
C THR A 155 5.96 -7.60 13.09
N ILE A 156 5.50 -8.75 12.60
CA ILE A 156 5.18 -8.93 11.19
C ILE A 156 3.96 -8.06 10.85
N GLN A 157 4.18 -7.05 10.03
CA GLN A 157 3.12 -6.19 9.52
C GLN A 157 2.46 -6.85 8.30
N PRO A 158 1.13 -6.70 8.11
CA PRO A 158 0.48 -7.13 6.86
C PRO A 158 1.10 -6.43 5.65
N GLU A 159 1.15 -7.14 4.53
CA GLU A 159 1.61 -6.61 3.24
C GLU A 159 3.02 -6.00 3.25
N THR A 160 3.90 -6.45 4.13
CA THR A 160 5.29 -6.03 4.22
C THR A 160 6.25 -7.19 4.05
N PHE A 161 7.45 -6.90 3.57
CA PHE A 161 8.53 -7.88 3.40
C PHE A 161 9.51 -7.79 4.58
N SER A 162 9.58 -8.86 5.39
CA SER A 162 10.35 -8.85 6.64
C SER A 162 11.86 -8.99 6.48
N LEU A 163 12.32 -9.50 5.32
CA LEU A 163 13.74 -9.71 5.02
C LEU A 163 14.32 -8.64 4.09
N MET A 164 13.55 -7.60 3.80
CA MET A 164 13.92 -6.53 2.89
C MET A 164 14.32 -5.28 3.67
N ASN A 165 15.39 -4.61 3.24
CA ASN A 165 15.75 -3.32 3.77
C ASN A 165 15.01 -2.18 3.06
N PRO A 166 14.79 -1.03 3.73
CA PRO A 166 14.26 0.15 3.07
C PRO A 166 15.13 0.59 1.88
N LEU A 167 14.49 0.97 0.77
CA LEU A 167 15.16 1.40 -0.45
C LEU A 167 16.09 0.38 -1.12
N GLU A 168 16.03 -0.89 -0.73
CA GLU A 168 16.82 -1.96 -1.34
C GLU A 168 16.42 -2.20 -2.81
N PHE A 169 15.12 -2.11 -3.10
CA PHE A 169 14.58 -2.22 -4.44
C PHE A 169 13.82 -0.96 -4.80
N ILE A 170 14.19 -0.37 -5.93
CA ILE A 170 13.55 0.82 -6.49
C ILE A 170 13.15 0.46 -7.92
N ASN A 171 11.85 0.42 -8.19
CA ASN A 171 11.32 -0.09 -9.45
C ASN A 171 10.42 0.95 -10.12
N ASP A 172 10.39 0.94 -11.44
CA ASP A 172 9.38 1.62 -12.25
C ASP A 172 8.12 0.78 -12.45
N SER A 173 8.23 -0.54 -12.24
CA SER A 173 7.13 -1.48 -12.36
C SER A 173 7.26 -2.58 -11.33
N TYR A 174 6.13 -3.03 -10.77
CA TYR A 174 6.11 -4.20 -9.90
C TYR A 174 4.82 -4.98 -10.05
N PHE A 175 4.91 -6.24 -9.69
CA PHE A 175 3.77 -7.10 -9.39
C PHE A 175 4.08 -7.85 -8.10
N SER A 176 3.12 -7.85 -7.18
CA SER A 176 3.27 -8.54 -5.91
C SER A 176 2.01 -9.33 -5.55
N TRP A 177 2.20 -10.38 -4.77
CA TRP A 177 1.13 -11.17 -4.20
C TRP A 177 1.36 -11.42 -2.71
N ASP A 178 0.27 -11.44 -1.95
CA ASP A 178 0.22 -11.88 -0.56
C ASP A 178 -0.91 -12.90 -0.44
N ILE A 179 -0.57 -14.13 -0.12
CA ILE A 179 -1.50 -15.22 0.10
C ILE A 179 -1.35 -15.66 1.55
N THR A 180 -2.34 -15.37 2.37
CA THR A 180 -2.35 -15.79 3.78
C THR A 180 -3.49 -16.78 4.00
N TYR A 181 -3.13 -17.99 4.41
CA TYR A 181 -4.07 -19.06 4.75
C TYR A 181 -4.20 -19.22 6.26
N TRP A 182 -5.42 -19.18 6.74
CA TRP A 182 -5.81 -19.33 8.14
C TRP A 182 -6.51 -20.68 8.33
N ALA A 183 -5.81 -21.69 8.80
CA ALA A 183 -6.35 -23.03 8.98
C ALA A 183 -7.26 -23.15 10.21
N ASN A 184 -7.22 -22.18 11.15
CA ASN A 184 -8.09 -22.11 12.33
C ASN A 184 -8.08 -23.38 13.22
N GLY A 185 -6.97 -24.09 13.26
CA GLY A 185 -6.83 -25.33 14.01
C GLY A 185 -7.19 -26.58 13.20
N ALA A 186 -7.44 -26.46 11.91
CA ALA A 186 -7.81 -27.62 11.06
C ALA A 186 -6.75 -28.73 11.06
N ILE A 187 -5.47 -28.40 11.29
CA ILE A 187 -4.37 -29.36 11.34
C ILE A 187 -4.09 -29.76 12.80
N PHE A 188 -3.86 -28.77 13.68
CA PHE A 188 -3.43 -29.05 15.06
C PHE A 188 -4.49 -29.68 15.93
N ASN A 189 -5.78 -29.51 15.62
CA ASN A 189 -6.85 -30.17 16.34
C ASN A 189 -6.88 -31.69 16.14
N TYR A 190 -6.26 -32.23 15.07
CA TYR A 190 -6.13 -33.68 14.86
C TYR A 190 -4.98 -34.31 15.66
N ILE A 191 -4.07 -33.51 16.19
CA ILE A 191 -2.93 -33.98 16.96
C ILE A 191 -3.30 -33.90 18.46
N PRO A 192 -3.45 -35.04 19.18
CA PRO A 192 -4.01 -35.08 20.56
C PRO A 192 -3.27 -34.17 21.56
N LEU A 193 -1.94 -33.99 21.39
CA LEU A 193 -1.14 -33.16 22.28
C LEU A 193 -1.34 -31.65 21.97
N LEU A 194 -1.39 -31.28 20.68
CA LEU A 194 -1.51 -29.88 20.24
C LEU A 194 -2.94 -29.35 20.38
N ASN A 195 -3.95 -30.21 20.28
CA ASN A 195 -5.35 -29.85 20.49
C ASN A 195 -5.59 -29.19 21.87
N LYS A 196 -4.91 -29.66 22.91
CA LYS A 196 -5.00 -29.11 24.27
C LYS A 196 -4.48 -27.67 24.36
N LEU A 197 -3.56 -27.27 23.49
CA LEU A 197 -2.96 -25.94 23.45
C LEU A 197 -3.81 -24.91 22.70
N LYS A 198 -4.89 -25.34 22.01
CA LYS A 198 -5.81 -24.47 21.23
C LYS A 198 -5.07 -23.54 20.25
N LEU A 199 -3.99 -24.01 19.66
CA LEU A 199 -3.20 -23.28 18.69
C LEU A 199 -3.99 -23.12 17.37
N ARG A 200 -3.71 -22.04 16.66
CA ARG A 200 -4.26 -21.78 15.33
C ARG A 200 -3.13 -21.53 14.35
N GLU A 201 -3.16 -22.26 13.25
CA GLU A 201 -2.14 -22.20 12.22
C GLU A 201 -2.46 -21.09 11.22
N THR A 202 -1.42 -20.36 10.83
CA THR A 202 -1.48 -19.38 9.75
C THR A 202 -0.26 -19.56 8.87
N PHE A 203 -0.46 -19.68 7.58
CA PHE A 203 0.60 -19.77 6.58
C PHE A 203 0.53 -18.55 5.68
N SER A 204 1.65 -17.84 5.53
CA SER A 204 1.74 -16.68 4.65
C SER A 204 2.79 -16.91 3.58
N PHE A 205 2.42 -16.64 2.34
CA PHE A 205 3.29 -16.71 1.18
C PHE A 205 3.22 -15.39 0.43
N ARG A 206 4.38 -14.76 0.22
CA ARG A 206 4.49 -13.42 -0.35
C ARG A 206 5.60 -13.35 -1.37
N GLY A 207 5.39 -12.55 -2.43
CA GLY A 207 6.38 -12.29 -3.46
C GLY A 207 6.04 -11.06 -4.29
#